data_a67dbb46950fe6cac3f1eaeab97a64f3
#
_entry.id   a67dbb46950fe6cac3f1eaeab97a64f3
#
_cell.length_a   1.000
_cell.length_b   1.000
_cell.length_c   1.000
_cell.angle_alpha   90.00
_cell.angle_beta   90.00
_cell.angle_gamma   90.00
#
_symmetry.space_group_name_H-M   'P 1'
#
loop_
_entity.id
_entity.type
_entity.pdbx_description
1 polymer ?
#
loop_
_entity_poly.entity_id
_entity_poly.type
_entity_poly.pdbx_seq_one_letter_code
_entity_poly.pdbx_strand_id
1 'polypeptide(L)'
;MSVWTDTTGSSYPAIASFGSNVIRIVYSATGTAAGLDALLTKAEANKMIAMPENHDATGKFANVPAAVSWWTQADVVAVIKKHEKWTLLNIANEAGDSSVTDATFQSTYTSAITSLRNAGITVPIVIDATGWGQRVEQLLTVAPALLAADPQKNVIFSWHEYTGGTQENARITSAYEKSKSLGIVLINGEFASAGAGSCTANIPYKFLLSEAQRLGIGWLAWSWDTSNSDCKSGSNSVFDMTTNLTSASAVVSGWASDVMRDDPNSIKNTSVRPCEWK
;
A
#
# COMPACT_ATOMS: atom_id res chain seq x y z
N MET A 1 5.01 -1.03 5.68
CA MET A 1 4.17 -0.50 6.80
C MET A 1 3.41 0.70 6.32
N SER A 2 2.12 0.82 6.58
CA SER A 2 1.31 2.01 6.26
C SER A 2 1.28 2.99 7.41
N VAL A 3 1.28 4.30 7.09
CA VAL A 3 1.11 5.40 8.06
C VAL A 3 0.02 6.33 7.56
N TRP A 4 -0.90 6.71 8.45
CA TRP A 4 -2.01 7.58 8.09
C TRP A 4 -1.92 8.96 8.74
N THR A 5 -1.88 9.02 10.08
CA THR A 5 -1.95 10.31 10.79
C THR A 5 -0.62 11.02 10.95
N ASP A 6 0.50 10.34 10.70
CA ASP A 6 1.83 10.97 10.76
C ASP A 6 2.16 11.72 9.45
N THR A 7 1.66 12.95 9.36
CA THR A 7 1.93 13.86 8.23
C THR A 7 3.34 14.45 8.26
N THR A 8 4.15 14.12 9.27
CA THR A 8 5.49 14.68 9.48
C THR A 8 6.61 13.69 9.26
N GLY A 9 6.33 12.39 9.23
CA GLY A 9 7.33 11.33 9.19
C GLY A 9 8.09 11.15 10.50
N SER A 10 7.50 11.54 11.61
CA SER A 10 8.10 11.40 12.96
C SER A 10 8.17 9.93 13.41
N SER A 11 7.30 9.08 12.88
CA SER A 11 7.23 7.64 13.16
C SER A 11 8.28 6.81 12.41
N TYR A 12 8.88 7.35 11.36
CA TYR A 12 9.75 6.57 10.47
C TYR A 12 10.95 5.92 11.16
N PRO A 13 11.66 6.58 12.10
CA PRO A 13 12.74 5.92 12.85
C PRO A 13 12.26 4.70 13.65
N ALA A 14 11.06 4.80 14.28
CA ALA A 14 10.50 3.70 15.05
C ALA A 14 10.16 2.51 14.14
N ILE A 15 9.49 2.75 13.01
CA ILE A 15 9.15 1.73 12.01
C ILE A 15 10.41 1.10 11.42
N ALA A 16 11.40 1.91 11.05
CA ALA A 16 12.66 1.46 10.49
C ALA A 16 13.48 0.59 11.43
N SER A 17 13.34 0.77 12.76
CA SER A 17 14.05 -0.03 13.77
C SER A 17 13.62 -1.49 13.78
N PHE A 18 12.42 -1.82 13.28
CA PHE A 18 12.00 -3.21 13.05
C PHE A 18 12.53 -3.80 11.74
N GLY A 19 13.20 -3.01 10.91
CA GLY A 19 13.72 -3.48 9.62
C GLY A 19 12.78 -3.23 8.44
N SER A 20 11.67 -2.49 8.59
CA SER A 20 10.78 -2.16 7.49
C SER A 20 11.56 -1.60 6.30
N ASN A 21 11.29 -2.14 5.10
CA ASN A 21 11.95 -1.76 3.86
C ASN A 21 11.09 -0.84 2.98
N VAL A 22 9.78 -0.79 3.21
CA VAL A 22 8.83 0.08 2.52
C VAL A 22 7.95 0.78 3.53
N ILE A 23 7.68 2.07 3.29
CA ILE A 23 6.68 2.84 4.02
C ILE A 23 5.65 3.38 3.04
N ARG A 24 4.38 3.03 3.26
CA ARG A 24 3.24 3.57 2.52
C ARG A 24 2.74 4.82 3.21
N ILE A 25 2.65 5.90 2.46
CA ILE A 25 2.40 7.25 2.96
C ILE A 25 1.06 7.72 2.43
N VAL A 26 0.08 7.85 3.32
CA VAL A 26 -1.20 8.45 2.97
C VAL A 26 -1.00 9.93 2.65
N TYR A 27 -1.40 10.32 1.46
CA TYR A 27 -1.28 11.70 0.98
C TYR A 27 -2.57 12.13 0.30
N SER A 28 -2.80 13.43 0.17
CA SER A 28 -3.98 13.97 -0.50
C SER A 28 -3.61 15.12 -1.43
N ALA A 29 -4.50 15.46 -2.36
CA ALA A 29 -4.31 16.59 -3.26
C ALA A 29 -4.32 17.96 -2.55
N THR A 30 -4.70 18.01 -1.28
CA THR A 30 -4.57 19.20 -0.44
C THR A 30 -3.16 19.39 0.11
N GLY A 31 -2.32 18.36 0.03
CA GLY A 31 -0.90 18.44 0.35
C GLY A 31 -0.11 19.20 -0.71
N THR A 32 1.14 19.54 -0.40
CA THR A 32 2.03 20.30 -1.29
C THR A 32 3.19 19.44 -1.78
N ALA A 33 3.77 19.77 -2.94
CA ALA A 33 4.97 19.13 -3.42
C ALA A 33 6.13 19.20 -2.38
N ALA A 34 6.27 20.32 -1.67
CA ALA A 34 7.27 20.47 -0.62
C ALA A 34 7.01 19.54 0.59
N GLY A 35 5.74 19.34 0.98
CA GLY A 35 5.37 18.38 2.03
C GLY A 35 5.70 16.95 1.61
N LEU A 36 5.39 16.58 0.36
CA LEU A 36 5.77 15.28 -0.20
C LEU A 36 7.28 15.09 -0.19
N ASP A 37 8.05 16.08 -0.67
CA ASP A 37 9.54 16.04 -0.68
C ASP A 37 10.12 15.78 0.71
N ALA A 38 9.56 16.43 1.73
CA ALA A 38 10.00 16.25 3.10
C ALA A 38 9.76 14.81 3.62
N LEU A 39 8.62 14.19 3.29
CA LEU A 39 8.30 12.82 3.67
C LEU A 39 9.18 11.80 2.93
N LEU A 40 9.39 11.98 1.62
CA LEU A 40 10.26 11.10 0.83
C LEU A 40 11.71 11.18 1.33
N THR A 41 12.23 12.40 1.61
CA THR A 41 13.55 12.60 2.19
C THR A 41 13.71 11.86 3.53
N LYS A 42 12.68 11.90 4.38
CA LYS A 42 12.71 11.17 5.66
C LYS A 42 12.66 9.65 5.49
N ALA A 43 11.89 9.15 4.53
CA ALA A 43 11.86 7.72 4.22
C ALA A 43 13.26 7.23 3.79
N GLU A 44 13.92 7.94 2.90
CA GLU A 44 15.29 7.65 2.45
C GLU A 44 16.30 7.70 3.61
N ALA A 45 16.24 8.73 4.45
CA ALA A 45 17.11 8.86 5.61
C ALA A 45 16.97 7.69 6.60
N ASN A 46 15.80 7.04 6.63
CA ASN A 46 15.52 5.85 7.41
C ASN A 46 15.68 4.53 6.64
N LYS A 47 16.26 4.58 5.44
CA LYS A 47 16.51 3.43 4.57
C LYS A 47 15.23 2.64 4.25
N MET A 48 14.16 3.36 3.91
CA MET A 48 12.88 2.80 3.46
C MET A 48 12.50 3.37 2.10
N ILE A 49 12.03 2.50 1.22
CA ILE A 49 11.38 2.90 -0.03
C ILE A 49 10.05 3.56 0.34
N ALA A 50 9.81 4.74 -0.21
CA ALA A 50 8.56 5.46 -0.01
C ALA A 50 7.51 5.03 -1.04
N MET A 51 6.28 4.78 -0.59
CA MET A 51 5.12 4.54 -1.44
C MET A 51 4.03 5.56 -1.10
N PRO A 52 4.14 6.81 -1.57
CA PRO A 52 3.06 7.76 -1.43
C PRO A 52 1.84 7.35 -2.26
N GLU A 53 0.65 7.57 -1.73
CA GLU A 53 -0.63 7.29 -2.40
C GLU A 53 -1.59 8.46 -2.28
N ASN A 54 -2.46 8.66 -3.29
CA ASN A 54 -3.51 9.66 -3.22
C ASN A 54 -4.78 9.06 -2.60
N HIS A 55 -5.15 9.54 -1.40
CA HIS A 55 -6.27 8.99 -0.62
C HIS A 55 -7.64 9.56 -1.01
N ASP A 56 -7.68 10.60 -1.85
CA ASP A 56 -8.93 11.32 -2.18
C ASP A 56 -9.88 10.51 -3.08
N ALA A 57 -9.38 9.42 -3.67
CA ALA A 57 -10.15 8.56 -4.56
C ALA A 57 -10.80 7.35 -3.86
N THR A 58 -10.59 7.16 -2.55
CA THR A 58 -11.12 6.01 -1.80
C THR A 58 -12.62 5.84 -2.01
N GLY A 59 -13.04 4.70 -2.54
CA GLY A 59 -14.42 4.38 -2.89
C GLY A 59 -15.02 5.20 -4.07
N LYS A 60 -14.24 6.11 -4.68
CA LYS A 60 -14.74 7.05 -5.70
C LYS A 60 -13.93 6.93 -6.99
N PHE A 61 -14.30 6.03 -7.87
CA PHE A 61 -13.55 5.77 -9.10
C PHE A 61 -13.44 6.99 -10.02
N ALA A 62 -14.46 7.85 -10.04
CA ALA A 62 -14.46 9.10 -10.80
C ALA A 62 -13.35 10.08 -10.37
N ASN A 63 -12.74 9.90 -9.22
CA ASN A 63 -11.65 10.75 -8.73
C ASN A 63 -10.25 10.33 -9.23
N VAL A 64 -10.09 9.18 -9.88
CA VAL A 64 -8.79 8.74 -10.42
C VAL A 64 -8.17 9.78 -11.35
N PRO A 65 -8.90 10.41 -12.31
CA PRO A 65 -8.33 11.48 -13.14
C PRO A 65 -7.85 12.70 -12.35
N ALA A 66 -8.51 13.06 -11.26
CA ALA A 66 -8.08 14.16 -10.40
C ALA A 66 -6.79 13.83 -9.65
N ALA A 67 -6.66 12.59 -9.13
CA ALA A 67 -5.43 12.10 -8.54
C ALA A 67 -4.26 12.14 -9.55
N VAL A 68 -4.49 11.68 -10.79
CA VAL A 68 -3.50 11.74 -11.87
C VAL A 68 -3.09 13.18 -12.18
N SER A 69 -4.07 14.10 -12.23
CA SER A 69 -3.80 15.51 -12.47
C SER A 69 -2.92 16.12 -11.39
N TRP A 70 -3.09 15.70 -10.13
CA TRP A 70 -2.22 16.14 -9.04
C TRP A 70 -0.79 15.58 -9.18
N TRP A 71 -0.65 14.26 -9.46
CA TRP A 71 0.66 13.63 -9.66
C TRP A 71 1.44 14.21 -10.85
N THR A 72 0.76 14.76 -11.84
CA THR A 72 1.38 15.31 -13.07
C THR A 72 1.65 16.82 -12.99
N GLN A 73 1.40 17.49 -11.85
CA GLN A 73 1.84 18.86 -11.63
C GLN A 73 3.37 18.96 -11.70
N ALA A 74 3.89 20.01 -12.30
CA ALA A 74 5.31 20.11 -12.60
C ALA A 74 6.22 20.05 -11.36
N ASP A 75 5.79 20.62 -10.25
CA ASP A 75 6.51 20.60 -8.97
C ASP A 75 6.44 19.21 -8.31
N VAL A 76 5.31 18.51 -8.39
CA VAL A 76 5.15 17.14 -7.90
C VAL A 76 6.01 16.18 -8.72
N VAL A 77 6.00 16.30 -10.05
CA VAL A 77 6.86 15.51 -10.95
C VAL A 77 8.34 15.74 -10.62
N ALA A 78 8.73 16.99 -10.33
CA ALA A 78 10.12 17.29 -9.95
C ALA A 78 10.51 16.59 -8.64
N VAL A 79 9.61 16.52 -7.66
CA VAL A 79 9.83 15.78 -6.41
C VAL A 79 9.97 14.28 -6.67
N ILE A 80 9.03 13.68 -7.43
CA ILE A 80 9.11 12.24 -7.74
C ILE A 80 10.43 11.90 -8.46
N LYS A 81 10.87 12.74 -9.43
CA LYS A 81 12.15 12.54 -10.13
C LYS A 81 13.35 12.69 -9.21
N LYS A 82 13.33 13.63 -8.27
CA LYS A 82 14.39 13.79 -7.26
C LYS A 82 14.58 12.50 -6.42
N HIS A 83 13.49 11.81 -6.11
CA HIS A 83 13.46 10.62 -5.27
C HIS A 83 13.24 9.32 -6.06
N GLU A 84 13.41 9.33 -7.39
CA GLU A 84 12.99 8.23 -8.28
C GLU A 84 13.57 6.86 -7.90
N LYS A 85 14.77 6.83 -7.36
CA LYS A 85 15.44 5.57 -6.98
C LYS A 85 14.72 4.84 -5.85
N TRP A 86 14.01 5.55 -5.00
CA TRP A 86 13.45 5.02 -3.75
C TRP A 86 11.96 5.28 -3.60
N THR A 87 11.26 5.46 -4.72
CA THR A 87 9.83 5.76 -4.73
C THR A 87 9.05 4.74 -5.54
N LEU A 88 7.93 4.29 -4.99
CA LEU A 88 6.84 3.60 -5.69
C LEU A 88 5.64 4.55 -5.68
N LEU A 89 4.99 4.77 -6.81
CA LEU A 89 3.88 5.72 -6.88
C LEU A 89 2.53 4.98 -6.91
N ASN A 90 1.78 5.01 -5.81
CA ASN A 90 0.40 4.53 -5.82
C ASN A 90 -0.53 5.64 -6.35
N ILE A 91 -1.15 5.40 -7.50
CA ILE A 91 -1.93 6.41 -8.21
C ILE A 91 -3.08 6.92 -7.35
N ALA A 92 -3.84 6.01 -6.75
CA ALA A 92 -5.07 6.32 -6.03
C ALA A 92 -5.44 5.18 -5.10
N ASN A 93 -5.59 5.47 -3.80
CA ASN A 93 -6.03 4.50 -2.82
C ASN A 93 -7.44 3.99 -3.14
N GLU A 94 -7.62 2.66 -3.17
CA GLU A 94 -8.92 1.98 -3.12
C GLU A 94 -10.00 2.59 -4.03
N ALA A 95 -9.62 3.05 -5.22
CA ALA A 95 -10.53 3.80 -6.07
C ALA A 95 -11.69 2.93 -6.58
N GLY A 96 -12.90 3.34 -6.19
CA GLY A 96 -14.16 2.77 -6.66
C GLY A 96 -14.70 1.61 -5.82
N ASP A 97 -15.99 1.44 -5.96
CA ASP A 97 -16.76 0.35 -5.34
C ASP A 97 -16.87 -0.88 -6.26
N SER A 98 -17.74 -1.81 -5.90
CA SER A 98 -17.96 -3.06 -6.64
C SER A 98 -18.70 -2.88 -7.97
N SER A 99 -19.23 -1.69 -8.29
CA SER A 99 -19.93 -1.42 -9.55
C SER A 99 -18.98 -1.14 -10.72
N VAL A 100 -17.71 -0.86 -10.46
CA VAL A 100 -16.71 -0.60 -11.50
C VAL A 100 -16.49 -1.85 -12.35
N THR A 101 -16.73 -1.73 -13.65
CA THR A 101 -16.54 -2.83 -14.60
C THR A 101 -15.07 -3.00 -15.00
N ASP A 102 -14.69 -4.20 -15.46
CA ASP A 102 -13.33 -4.48 -15.95
C ASP A 102 -12.92 -3.51 -17.07
N ALA A 103 -13.81 -3.25 -18.00
CA ALA A 103 -13.56 -2.33 -19.13
C ALA A 103 -13.31 -0.90 -18.65
N THR A 104 -14.11 -0.41 -17.71
CA THR A 104 -13.95 0.93 -17.12
C THR A 104 -12.65 1.02 -16.32
N PHE A 105 -12.37 0.00 -15.51
CA PHE A 105 -11.13 -0.06 -14.74
C PHE A 105 -9.91 -0.04 -15.67
N GLN A 106 -9.88 -0.93 -16.65
CA GLN A 106 -8.78 -1.03 -17.61
C GLN A 106 -8.56 0.26 -18.39
N SER A 107 -9.62 0.85 -18.95
CA SER A 107 -9.50 2.07 -19.77
C SER A 107 -9.01 3.28 -18.95
N THR A 108 -9.53 3.45 -17.73
CA THR A 108 -9.15 4.57 -16.86
C THR A 108 -7.68 4.45 -16.44
N TYR A 109 -7.24 3.28 -15.99
CA TYR A 109 -5.84 3.12 -15.59
C TYR A 109 -4.86 3.06 -16.75
N THR A 110 -5.26 2.61 -17.95
CA THR A 110 -4.45 2.78 -19.17
C THR A 110 -4.19 4.27 -19.45
N SER A 111 -5.23 5.11 -19.33
CA SER A 111 -5.10 6.56 -19.49
C SER A 111 -4.23 7.18 -18.39
N ALA A 112 -4.38 6.72 -17.14
CA ALA A 112 -3.58 7.16 -16.00
C ALA A 112 -2.08 6.85 -16.22
N ILE A 113 -1.74 5.62 -16.57
CA ILE A 113 -0.37 5.19 -16.89
C ILE A 113 0.22 6.09 -17.99
N THR A 114 -0.53 6.26 -19.09
CA THR A 114 -0.09 7.09 -20.21
C THR A 114 0.22 8.53 -19.76
N SER A 115 -0.65 9.13 -18.96
CA SER A 115 -0.48 10.50 -18.47
C SER A 115 0.75 10.64 -17.58
N LEU A 116 0.96 9.70 -16.64
CA LEU A 116 2.11 9.70 -15.74
C LEU A 116 3.43 9.53 -16.52
N ARG A 117 3.47 8.60 -17.49
CA ARG A 117 4.65 8.38 -18.33
C ARG A 117 4.96 9.57 -19.23
N ASN A 118 3.94 10.22 -19.80
CA ASN A 118 4.07 11.45 -20.58
C ASN A 118 4.60 12.63 -19.75
N ALA A 119 4.26 12.70 -18.46
CA ALA A 119 4.81 13.67 -17.52
C ALA A 119 6.29 13.36 -17.15
N GLY A 120 6.80 12.22 -17.57
CA GLY A 120 8.16 11.77 -17.33
C GLY A 120 8.39 11.12 -15.98
N ILE A 121 7.34 10.57 -15.37
CA ILE A 121 7.43 9.72 -14.17
C ILE A 121 7.86 8.33 -14.61
N THR A 122 8.99 7.85 -14.10
CA THR A 122 9.63 6.57 -14.46
C THR A 122 9.53 5.52 -13.35
N VAL A 123 9.23 5.93 -12.12
CA VAL A 123 9.11 5.02 -10.97
C VAL A 123 8.07 3.93 -11.19
N PRO A 124 8.16 2.80 -10.48
CA PRO A 124 7.09 1.79 -10.49
C PRO A 124 5.74 2.42 -10.10
N ILE A 125 4.71 2.13 -10.88
CA ILE A 125 3.33 2.59 -10.62
C ILE A 125 2.61 1.49 -9.85
N VAL A 126 1.93 1.86 -8.77
CA VAL A 126 1.09 0.94 -7.99
C VAL A 126 -0.38 1.23 -8.27
N ILE A 127 -1.15 0.18 -8.54
CA ILE A 127 -2.59 0.24 -8.85
C ILE A 127 -3.33 -0.66 -7.86
N ASP A 128 -4.20 -0.06 -7.05
CA ASP A 128 -5.05 -0.78 -6.12
C ASP A 128 -6.27 -1.40 -6.84
N ALA A 129 -6.76 -2.52 -6.32
CA ALA A 129 -8.03 -3.10 -6.75
C ALA A 129 -9.21 -2.15 -6.46
N THR A 130 -10.32 -2.32 -7.20
CA THR A 130 -11.60 -1.67 -6.87
C THR A 130 -12.29 -2.35 -5.69
N GLY A 131 -13.52 -1.91 -5.37
CA GLY A 131 -14.27 -2.46 -4.24
C GLY A 131 -13.56 -2.19 -2.92
N TRP A 132 -13.12 -0.95 -2.72
CA TRP A 132 -12.29 -0.56 -1.58
C TRP A 132 -11.05 -1.45 -1.44
N GLY A 133 -10.30 -1.62 -2.54
CA GLY A 133 -9.08 -2.42 -2.58
C GLY A 133 -9.28 -3.93 -2.59
N GLN A 134 -10.52 -4.46 -2.46
CA GLN A 134 -10.74 -5.86 -2.11
C GLN A 134 -11.03 -6.79 -3.30
N ARG A 135 -11.24 -6.26 -4.52
CA ARG A 135 -11.61 -7.08 -5.70
C ARG A 135 -10.38 -7.62 -6.44
N VAL A 136 -9.62 -8.48 -5.77
CA VAL A 136 -8.39 -9.05 -6.34
C VAL A 136 -8.65 -9.85 -7.63
N GLU A 137 -9.79 -10.52 -7.74
CA GLU A 137 -10.14 -11.31 -8.93
C GLU A 137 -10.29 -10.42 -10.18
N GLN A 138 -10.91 -9.25 -10.03
CA GLN A 138 -10.98 -8.25 -11.09
C GLN A 138 -9.59 -7.70 -11.42
N LEU A 139 -8.82 -7.34 -10.40
CA LEU A 139 -7.46 -6.82 -10.58
C LEU A 139 -6.61 -7.79 -11.40
N LEU A 140 -6.61 -9.08 -11.03
CA LEU A 140 -5.86 -10.13 -11.72
C LEU A 140 -6.35 -10.37 -13.17
N THR A 141 -7.62 -10.11 -13.45
CA THR A 141 -8.17 -10.21 -14.81
C THR A 141 -7.63 -9.11 -15.72
N VAL A 142 -7.54 -7.88 -15.24
CA VAL A 142 -7.13 -6.72 -16.05
C VAL A 142 -5.63 -6.44 -16.02
N ALA A 143 -4.92 -6.93 -15.00
CA ALA A 143 -3.51 -6.64 -14.75
C ALA A 143 -2.58 -6.92 -15.95
N PRO A 144 -2.71 -8.03 -16.70
CA PRO A 144 -1.85 -8.27 -17.86
C PRO A 144 -1.99 -7.18 -18.95
N ALA A 145 -3.21 -6.70 -19.18
CA ALA A 145 -3.47 -5.64 -20.16
C ALA A 145 -2.91 -4.29 -19.68
N LEU A 146 -3.03 -3.97 -18.38
CA LEU A 146 -2.47 -2.76 -17.79
C LEU A 146 -0.93 -2.79 -17.80
N LEU A 147 -0.33 -3.93 -17.47
CA LEU A 147 1.13 -4.10 -17.58
C LEU A 147 1.59 -3.94 -19.04
N ALA A 148 0.82 -4.48 -19.98
CA ALA A 148 1.12 -4.34 -21.42
C ALA A 148 0.98 -2.90 -21.91
N ALA A 149 0.09 -2.11 -21.33
CA ALA A 149 -0.12 -0.70 -21.67
C ALA A 149 1.01 0.21 -21.19
N ASP A 150 1.74 -0.18 -20.13
CA ASP A 150 2.91 0.58 -19.68
C ASP A 150 4.12 0.33 -20.59
N PRO A 151 4.68 1.35 -21.28
CA PRO A 151 5.86 1.18 -22.11
C PRO A 151 7.09 0.70 -21.33
N GLN A 152 7.13 0.94 -20.01
CA GLN A 152 8.23 0.51 -19.14
C GLN A 152 8.00 -0.87 -18.51
N LYS A 153 6.78 -1.43 -18.62
CA LYS A 153 6.39 -2.69 -17.95
C LYS A 153 6.67 -2.67 -16.44
N ASN A 154 6.46 -1.52 -15.81
CA ASN A 154 6.85 -1.25 -14.44
C ASN A 154 5.62 -0.90 -13.58
N VAL A 155 4.67 -1.84 -13.51
CA VAL A 155 3.42 -1.73 -12.74
C VAL A 155 3.37 -2.81 -11.66
N ILE A 156 3.01 -2.40 -10.47
CA ILE A 156 2.74 -3.23 -9.30
C ILE A 156 1.23 -3.19 -9.05
N PHE A 157 0.63 -4.33 -8.81
CA PHE A 157 -0.80 -4.44 -8.47
C PHE A 157 -0.95 -4.65 -6.99
N SER A 158 -1.91 -3.95 -6.37
CA SER A 158 -2.08 -3.91 -4.93
C SER A 158 -3.49 -4.35 -4.54
N TRP A 159 -3.56 -5.28 -3.62
CA TRP A 159 -4.79 -5.82 -3.05
C TRP A 159 -4.85 -5.52 -1.55
N HIS A 160 -6.01 -5.08 -1.07
CA HIS A 160 -6.26 -4.81 0.34
C HIS A 160 -7.12 -5.93 0.92
N GLU A 161 -6.58 -6.64 1.92
CA GLU A 161 -7.25 -7.80 2.48
C GLU A 161 -7.96 -7.47 3.79
N TYR A 162 -9.27 -7.30 3.68
CA TYR A 162 -10.13 -7.04 4.81
C TYR A 162 -11.34 -7.99 4.86
N THR A 163 -11.30 -9.06 4.07
CA THR A 163 -12.32 -10.10 4.07
C THR A 163 -11.92 -11.21 5.04
N GLY A 164 -12.76 -11.47 6.01
CA GLY A 164 -12.57 -12.62 6.92
C GLY A 164 -13.43 -13.81 6.51
N GLY A 165 -13.13 -14.95 7.09
CA GLY A 165 -13.94 -16.14 6.94
C GLY A 165 -13.18 -17.39 6.57
N THR A 166 -13.88 -18.53 6.52
CA THR A 166 -13.26 -19.86 6.35
C THR A 166 -12.66 -20.11 4.97
N GLN A 167 -13.09 -19.34 3.96
CA GLN A 167 -12.60 -19.48 2.58
C GLN A 167 -11.40 -18.58 2.27
N GLU A 168 -11.04 -17.68 3.17
CA GLU A 168 -10.07 -16.64 2.89
C GLU A 168 -8.65 -17.17 2.68
N ASN A 169 -8.24 -18.20 3.41
CA ASN A 169 -6.95 -18.85 3.18
C ASN A 169 -6.80 -19.35 1.74
N ALA A 170 -7.82 -20.00 1.21
CA ALA A 170 -7.80 -20.50 -0.17
C ALA A 170 -7.78 -19.34 -1.18
N ARG A 171 -8.50 -18.25 -0.91
CA ARG A 171 -8.52 -17.04 -1.74
C ARG A 171 -7.16 -16.37 -1.79
N ILE A 172 -6.50 -16.21 -0.63
CA ILE A 172 -5.14 -15.66 -0.52
C ILE A 172 -4.16 -16.50 -1.37
N THR A 173 -4.12 -17.82 -1.15
CA THR A 173 -3.26 -18.70 -1.93
C THR A 173 -3.53 -18.59 -3.43
N SER A 174 -4.81 -18.67 -3.84
CA SER A 174 -5.21 -18.60 -5.24
C SER A 174 -4.81 -17.27 -5.89
N ALA A 175 -5.00 -16.13 -5.21
CA ALA A 175 -4.62 -14.82 -5.73
C ALA A 175 -3.10 -14.70 -5.92
N TYR A 176 -2.32 -15.15 -4.95
CA TYR A 176 -0.86 -15.10 -5.02
C TYR A 176 -0.30 -16.03 -6.11
N GLU A 177 -0.76 -17.27 -6.18
CA GLU A 177 -0.35 -18.23 -7.23
C GLU A 177 -0.76 -17.74 -8.63
N LYS A 178 -1.98 -17.19 -8.76
CA LYS A 178 -2.46 -16.62 -10.03
C LYS A 178 -1.59 -15.45 -10.48
N SER A 179 -1.20 -14.54 -9.60
CA SER A 179 -0.31 -13.43 -9.94
C SER A 179 1.04 -13.91 -10.49
N LYS A 180 1.61 -14.95 -9.85
CA LYS A 180 2.85 -15.59 -10.33
C LYS A 180 2.67 -16.22 -11.70
N SER A 181 1.56 -16.91 -11.92
CA SER A 181 1.26 -17.54 -13.22
C SER A 181 1.07 -16.53 -14.35
N LEU A 182 0.58 -15.33 -14.03
CA LEU A 182 0.42 -14.22 -14.96
C LEU A 182 1.71 -13.42 -15.18
N GLY A 183 2.77 -13.67 -14.43
CA GLY A 183 4.03 -12.93 -14.51
C GLY A 183 3.89 -11.46 -14.07
N ILE A 184 2.94 -11.15 -13.18
CA ILE A 184 2.73 -9.81 -12.66
C ILE A 184 3.22 -9.69 -11.22
N VAL A 185 3.57 -8.50 -10.81
CA VAL A 185 3.91 -8.19 -9.41
C VAL A 185 2.63 -7.82 -8.66
N LEU A 186 2.21 -8.70 -7.75
CA LEU A 186 1.12 -8.43 -6.80
C LEU A 186 1.71 -8.17 -5.41
N ILE A 187 1.15 -7.22 -4.69
CA ILE A 187 1.39 -7.01 -3.27
C ILE A 187 0.06 -7.03 -2.50
N ASN A 188 0.12 -7.35 -1.23
CA ASN A 188 -0.96 -7.03 -0.31
C ASN A 188 -0.70 -5.63 0.27
N GLY A 189 -1.39 -4.62 -0.28
CA GLY A 189 -1.14 -3.20 0.01
C GLY A 189 -1.64 -2.74 1.35
N GLU A 190 -2.67 -3.43 1.87
CA GLU A 190 -3.20 -3.23 3.22
C GLU A 190 -3.79 -4.53 3.76
N PHE A 191 -3.62 -4.74 5.05
CA PHE A 191 -4.37 -5.71 5.86
C PHE A 191 -4.26 -5.36 7.33
N ALA A 192 -5.19 -5.88 8.12
CA ALA A 192 -5.18 -5.81 9.59
C ALA A 192 -5.64 -7.15 10.19
N SER A 193 -5.89 -7.19 11.49
CA SER A 193 -6.48 -8.37 12.15
C SER A 193 -7.99 -8.43 12.03
N ALA A 194 -8.64 -7.33 11.66
CA ALA A 194 -10.09 -7.21 11.53
C ALA A 194 -10.48 -6.56 10.20
N GLY A 195 -11.66 -6.84 9.71
CA GLY A 195 -12.21 -6.24 8.50
C GLY A 195 -12.65 -4.80 8.72
N ALA A 196 -12.31 -3.90 7.78
CA ALA A 196 -12.61 -2.47 7.88
C ALA A 196 -14.13 -2.18 7.96
N GLY A 197 -14.95 -2.91 7.24
CA GLY A 197 -16.40 -2.66 7.22
C GLY A 197 -17.18 -3.23 8.40
N SER A 198 -16.72 -4.34 8.98
CA SER A 198 -17.43 -5.04 10.06
C SER A 198 -16.80 -4.87 11.43
N CYS A 199 -15.53 -4.47 11.50
CA CYS A 199 -14.70 -4.41 12.70
C CYS A 199 -14.58 -5.74 13.49
N THR A 200 -15.22 -6.79 12.99
CA THR A 200 -15.32 -8.11 13.66
C THR A 200 -14.82 -9.25 12.78
N ALA A 201 -14.64 -9.02 11.47
CA ALA A 201 -14.07 -10.05 10.59
C ALA A 201 -12.68 -10.42 11.08
N ASN A 202 -12.46 -11.71 11.31
CA ASN A 202 -11.16 -12.23 11.70
C ASN A 202 -10.34 -12.48 10.42
N ILE A 203 -9.45 -11.55 10.10
CA ILE A 203 -8.55 -11.69 8.96
C ILE A 203 -7.46 -12.71 9.32
N PRO A 204 -7.19 -13.70 8.47
CA PRO A 204 -6.17 -14.70 8.73
C PRO A 204 -4.75 -14.17 8.48
N TYR A 205 -4.39 -13.07 9.16
CA TYR A 205 -3.13 -12.36 8.89
C TYR A 205 -1.88 -13.25 9.07
N LYS A 206 -1.86 -14.18 10.03
CA LYS A 206 -0.73 -15.11 10.17
C LYS A 206 -0.59 -16.03 8.97
N PHE A 207 -1.69 -16.50 8.42
CA PHE A 207 -1.70 -17.26 7.17
C PHE A 207 -1.22 -16.39 6.00
N LEU A 208 -1.74 -15.15 5.90
CA LEU A 208 -1.30 -14.19 4.88
C LEU A 208 0.22 -13.97 4.94
N LEU A 209 0.79 -13.72 6.12
CA LEU A 209 2.24 -13.53 6.29
C LEU A 209 3.04 -14.75 5.82
N SER A 210 2.62 -15.95 6.24
CA SER A 210 3.33 -17.20 5.89
C SER A 210 3.24 -17.49 4.40
N GLU A 211 2.09 -17.26 3.79
CA GLU A 211 1.86 -17.51 2.37
C GLU A 211 2.57 -16.48 1.49
N ALA A 212 2.57 -15.21 1.94
CA ALA A 212 3.33 -14.16 1.30
C ALA A 212 4.84 -14.45 1.30
N GLN A 213 5.37 -14.93 2.43
CA GLN A 213 6.77 -15.36 2.52
C GLN A 213 7.07 -16.56 1.62
N ARG A 214 6.17 -17.56 1.59
CA ARG A 214 6.31 -18.75 0.75
C ARG A 214 6.38 -18.42 -0.75
N LEU A 215 5.57 -17.45 -1.19
CA LEU A 215 5.42 -17.09 -2.60
C LEU A 215 6.20 -15.83 -3.01
N GLY A 216 6.88 -15.17 -2.09
CA GLY A 216 7.64 -13.95 -2.37
C GLY A 216 6.74 -12.76 -2.73
N ILE A 217 5.61 -12.62 -2.04
CA ILE A 217 4.67 -11.51 -2.16
C ILE A 217 4.98 -10.44 -1.13
N GLY A 218 5.10 -9.19 -1.56
CA GLY A 218 5.23 -8.05 -0.65
C GLY A 218 3.92 -7.74 0.08
N TRP A 219 4.03 -7.18 1.29
CA TRP A 219 2.86 -6.80 2.06
C TRP A 219 3.09 -5.57 2.94
N LEU A 220 2.01 -4.85 3.26
CA LEU A 220 2.00 -3.67 4.11
C LEU A 220 0.82 -3.77 5.09
N ALA A 221 1.10 -3.66 6.38
CA ALA A 221 0.05 -3.69 7.40
C ALA A 221 -0.55 -2.30 7.61
N TRP A 222 -1.81 -2.25 7.99
CA TRP A 222 -2.59 -1.05 8.28
C TRP A 222 -2.98 -1.00 9.76
N SER A 223 -2.50 -0.03 10.57
CA SER A 223 -1.53 1.01 10.26
C SER A 223 -0.68 1.35 11.49
N TRP A 224 0.51 1.87 11.33
CA TRP A 224 1.29 2.43 12.43
C TRP A 224 0.68 3.76 12.86
N ASP A 225 -0.30 3.68 13.73
CA ASP A 225 -1.15 4.78 14.14
C ASP A 225 -1.55 4.64 15.61
N THR A 226 -2.06 5.76 16.21
CA THR A 226 -2.54 5.83 17.59
C THR A 226 -3.98 6.30 17.69
N SER A 227 -4.61 6.64 16.58
CA SER A 227 -5.92 7.32 16.57
C SER A 227 -6.70 7.09 15.27
N ASN A 228 -6.56 5.88 14.69
CA ASN A 228 -7.35 5.52 13.53
C ASN A 228 -8.83 5.76 13.80
N SER A 229 -9.54 6.37 12.84
CA SER A 229 -10.96 6.72 12.99
C SER A 229 -11.87 5.52 12.89
N ASP A 230 -11.41 4.46 12.22
CA ASP A 230 -12.22 3.29 11.91
C ASP A 230 -12.12 2.25 13.03
N CYS A 231 -13.19 1.48 13.17
CA CYS A 231 -13.26 0.34 14.08
C CYS A 231 -12.83 0.64 15.53
N LYS A 232 -13.29 1.78 16.05
CA LYS A 232 -12.99 2.18 17.43
C LYS A 232 -13.74 1.37 18.47
N SER A 233 -13.00 1.01 19.55
CA SER A 233 -13.56 0.54 20.81
C SER A 233 -13.02 1.43 21.93
N GLY A 234 -13.83 2.39 22.38
CA GLY A 234 -13.39 3.45 23.29
C GLY A 234 -12.45 4.43 22.58
N SER A 235 -11.25 4.64 23.12
CA SER A 235 -10.23 5.53 22.57
C SER A 235 -9.36 4.88 21.50
N ASN A 236 -9.36 3.54 21.38
CA ASN A 236 -8.43 2.80 20.52
C ASN A 236 -9.19 2.18 19.35
N SER A 237 -8.54 2.12 18.20
CA SER A 237 -8.96 1.32 17.04
C SER A 237 -8.28 -0.04 17.05
N VAL A 238 -8.94 -1.05 16.49
CA VAL A 238 -8.30 -2.35 16.22
C VAL A 238 -7.17 -2.24 15.19
N PHE A 239 -7.10 -1.12 14.47
CA PHE A 239 -6.06 -0.83 13.47
C PHE A 239 -4.85 -0.09 14.07
N ASP A 240 -4.97 0.47 15.27
CA ASP A 240 -3.84 1.14 15.93
C ASP A 240 -2.76 0.13 16.31
N MET A 241 -1.60 0.21 15.66
CA MET A 241 -0.48 -0.70 15.91
C MET A 241 0.47 -0.20 16.98
N THR A 242 0.33 1.04 17.43
CA THR A 242 1.18 1.63 18.47
C THR A 242 0.37 2.54 19.38
N THR A 243 0.87 2.75 20.58
CA THR A 243 0.35 3.78 21.51
C THR A 243 1.19 5.07 21.49
N ASN A 244 2.31 5.07 20.75
CA ASN A 244 3.17 6.24 20.56
C ASN A 244 3.91 6.12 19.21
N LEU A 245 3.63 7.02 18.29
CA LEU A 245 4.17 6.99 16.92
C LEU A 245 5.69 6.95 16.86
N THR A 246 6.38 7.61 17.79
CA THR A 246 7.84 7.75 17.75
C THR A 246 8.60 6.68 18.56
N SER A 247 7.89 5.74 19.17
CA SER A 247 8.49 4.72 20.04
C SER A 247 8.25 3.30 19.54
N ALA A 248 9.30 2.60 19.18
CA ALA A 248 9.24 1.18 18.81
C ALA A 248 8.79 0.27 19.99
N SER A 249 9.04 0.67 21.23
CA SER A 249 8.60 -0.08 22.40
C SER A 249 7.10 0.04 22.70
N ALA A 250 6.41 0.99 22.04
CA ALA A 250 4.99 1.26 22.21
C ALA A 250 4.08 0.42 21.29
N VAL A 251 4.63 -0.55 20.58
CA VAL A 251 3.85 -1.50 19.75
C VAL A 251 2.76 -2.18 20.60
N VAL A 252 1.53 -2.19 20.11
CA VAL A 252 0.40 -2.85 20.75
C VAL A 252 0.60 -4.37 20.74
N SER A 253 0.24 -5.05 21.83
CA SER A 253 0.30 -6.50 21.93
C SER A 253 -0.71 -7.19 20.98
N GLY A 254 -0.48 -8.44 20.66
CA GLY A 254 -1.33 -9.21 19.76
C GLY A 254 -0.90 -9.04 18.30
N TRP A 255 -1.86 -8.82 17.39
CA TRP A 255 -1.56 -8.82 15.96
C TRP A 255 -0.50 -7.81 15.53
N ALA A 256 -0.48 -6.62 16.13
CA ALA A 256 0.52 -5.61 15.80
C ALA A 256 1.93 -6.05 16.18
N SER A 257 2.12 -6.62 17.38
CA SER A 257 3.42 -7.18 17.79
C SER A 257 3.82 -8.39 16.96
N ASP A 258 2.86 -9.25 16.58
CA ASP A 258 3.11 -10.37 15.67
C ASP A 258 3.66 -9.85 14.34
N VAL A 259 2.96 -8.91 13.70
CA VAL A 259 3.36 -8.35 12.39
C VAL A 259 4.71 -7.64 12.44
N MET A 260 4.98 -6.91 13.52
CA MET A 260 6.22 -6.14 13.64
C MET A 260 7.43 -7.01 13.97
N ARG A 261 7.30 -8.03 14.85
CA ARG A 261 8.47 -8.72 15.41
C ARG A 261 8.29 -10.18 15.85
N ASP A 262 7.07 -10.58 16.34
CA ASP A 262 6.95 -11.83 17.12
C ASP A 262 6.62 -13.04 16.22
N ASP A 263 5.94 -12.85 15.08
CA ASP A 263 5.69 -13.91 14.10
C ASP A 263 6.99 -14.26 13.33
N PRO A 264 7.24 -15.54 13.01
CA PRO A 264 8.37 -15.93 12.15
C PRO A 264 8.44 -15.19 10.82
N ASN A 265 7.29 -14.77 10.28
CA ASN A 265 7.19 -14.03 9.02
C ASN A 265 6.98 -12.52 9.22
N SER A 266 7.28 -11.99 10.40
CA SER A 266 7.19 -10.56 10.73
C SER A 266 8.17 -9.70 9.93
N ILE A 267 7.95 -8.39 9.95
CA ILE A 267 8.89 -7.41 9.37
C ILE A 267 10.31 -7.66 9.87
N LYS A 268 10.47 -7.80 11.19
CA LYS A 268 11.79 -7.97 11.82
C LYS A 268 12.54 -9.21 11.30
N ASN A 269 11.81 -10.28 11.01
CA ASN A 269 12.40 -11.57 10.68
C ASN A 269 12.59 -11.78 9.18
N THR A 270 11.80 -11.12 8.32
CA THR A 270 11.76 -11.41 6.87
C THR A 270 12.07 -10.23 5.97
N SER A 271 11.98 -8.99 6.49
CA SER A 271 12.22 -7.82 5.64
C SER A 271 13.68 -7.71 5.22
N VAL A 272 13.90 -7.48 3.93
CA VAL A 272 15.23 -7.28 3.34
C VAL A 272 15.29 -5.90 2.72
N ARG A 273 16.25 -5.09 3.16
CA ARG A 273 16.52 -3.78 2.54
C ARG A 273 17.34 -3.95 1.26
N PRO A 274 17.18 -3.04 0.27
CA PRO A 274 18.06 -2.99 -0.89
C PRO A 274 19.54 -3.01 -0.52
N CYS A 275 20.36 -3.65 -1.35
CA CYS A 275 21.78 -3.83 -1.05
C CYS A 275 22.55 -2.51 -0.93
N GLU A 276 22.10 -1.46 -1.60
CA GLU A 276 22.67 -0.10 -1.52
C GLU A 276 22.51 0.54 -0.14
N TRP A 277 21.64 -0.01 0.70
CA TRP A 277 21.42 0.45 2.08
C TRP A 277 21.99 -0.49 3.15
N LYS A 278 22.63 -1.56 2.71
CA LYS A 278 23.30 -2.52 3.62
C LYS A 278 24.65 -2.00 4.13
#